data_69b25b6e37ece787325a8a615c4cd603
#
_entry.id   69b25b6e37ece787325a8a615c4cd603
#
_cell.length_a   1.000
_cell.length_b   1.000
_cell.length_c   1.000
_cell.angle_alpha   90.00
_cell.angle_beta   90.00
_cell.angle_gamma   90.00
#
_symmetry.space_group_name_H-M   'P 1'
#
loop_
_entity.id
_entity.type
_entity.pdbx_description
1 polymer ?
#
loop_
_entity_poly.entity_id
_entity_poly.type
_entity_poly.pdbx_seq_one_letter_code
_entity_poly.pdbx_strand_id
1 'polypeptide(L)'
;MEHDIRDKVVDFVNYWSETSGISISKFILWLSISSSKFYSWRSRYGRVNEHNSWIPRDFWLEDWEKEAIIEFYLKHPDEGYRRLTYMMLDKDIAYVSPSTTYRVLSNAGLLYKWNRNKSLKGTGFRGPDRAHQHWHIDISYLNIRGTFYYLLSIIDGYSRYIIHWEIRESMRESDVEIVIQRAREKFPEVNPRIISDRGPQFVAKEFKEFIRLSGMDHVLTSPYYPQSNGKKERWYRTLKSECIRPKTPLSVEEAREVVFEFVEYYNTRRLHSAIGYITPIDKLNGRELEIFASRDKKLDQARARRKANREKQRREFQRAKRQILSISN
;
A
#
# COMPACT_ATOMS: atom_id res chain seq x y z
N MET A 1 -17.51 -21.52 23.18
CA MET A 1 -18.57 -22.24 23.93
C MET A 1 -18.52 -21.68 25.35
N GLU A 2 -19.65 -21.19 25.83
CA GLU A 2 -19.76 -20.65 27.19
C GLU A 2 -19.48 -21.77 28.22
N HIS A 3 -18.94 -21.43 29.40
CA HIS A 3 -18.56 -22.41 30.41
C HIS A 3 -19.77 -23.23 30.90
N ASP A 4 -20.95 -22.62 30.96
CA ASP A 4 -22.20 -23.29 31.37
C ASP A 4 -22.63 -24.39 30.40
N ILE A 5 -22.44 -24.21 29.08
CA ILE A 5 -22.74 -25.23 28.09
C ILE A 5 -21.72 -26.38 28.17
N ARG A 6 -20.46 -26.06 28.41
CA ARG A 6 -19.40 -27.05 28.62
C ARG A 6 -19.68 -27.93 29.83
N ASP A 7 -20.05 -27.34 30.93
CA ASP A 7 -20.29 -28.05 32.20
C ASP A 7 -21.56 -28.90 32.09
N LYS A 8 -22.64 -28.43 31.44
CA LYS A 8 -23.83 -29.22 31.10
C LYS A 8 -23.51 -30.46 30.24
N VAL A 9 -22.56 -30.35 29.30
CA VAL A 9 -22.13 -31.50 28.51
C VAL A 9 -21.39 -32.53 29.37
N VAL A 10 -20.54 -32.05 30.28
CA VAL A 10 -19.85 -32.95 31.23
C VAL A 10 -20.83 -33.63 32.15
N ASP A 11 -21.83 -32.92 32.70
CA ASP A 11 -22.88 -33.46 33.55
C ASP A 11 -23.71 -34.51 32.80
N PHE A 12 -24.14 -34.19 31.58
CA PHE A 12 -24.91 -35.13 30.75
C PHE A 12 -24.15 -36.42 30.50
N VAL A 13 -22.88 -36.34 30.13
CA VAL A 13 -22.08 -37.55 29.83
C VAL A 13 -21.82 -38.38 31.08
N ASN A 14 -21.53 -37.76 32.23
CA ASN A 14 -21.32 -38.46 33.47
C ASN A 14 -22.60 -39.14 33.95
N TYR A 15 -23.73 -38.42 34.01
CA TYR A 15 -25.02 -38.92 34.47
C TYR A 15 -25.47 -40.13 33.65
N TRP A 16 -25.46 -40.01 32.32
CA TRP A 16 -25.91 -41.10 31.46
C TRP A 16 -24.92 -42.28 31.41
N SER A 17 -23.62 -42.03 31.61
CA SER A 17 -22.64 -43.12 31.71
C SER A 17 -22.86 -43.96 32.97
N GLU A 18 -23.17 -43.31 34.09
CA GLU A 18 -23.47 -43.98 35.36
C GLU A 18 -24.80 -44.70 35.33
N THR A 19 -25.85 -44.11 34.75
CA THR A 19 -27.19 -44.65 34.72
C THR A 19 -27.32 -45.81 33.73
N SER A 20 -26.67 -45.76 32.56
CA SER A 20 -26.82 -46.76 31.50
C SER A 20 -25.71 -47.82 31.50
N GLY A 21 -24.63 -47.65 32.25
CA GLY A 21 -23.46 -48.54 32.20
C GLY A 21 -22.64 -48.39 30.91
N ILE A 22 -22.98 -47.44 30.03
CA ILE A 22 -22.27 -47.21 28.77
C ILE A 22 -21.02 -46.35 29.04
N SER A 23 -19.90 -46.73 28.47
CA SER A 23 -18.64 -45.99 28.71
C SER A 23 -18.67 -44.56 28.21
N ILE A 24 -18.05 -43.66 28.96
CA ILE A 24 -17.85 -42.24 28.59
C ILE A 24 -17.33 -42.11 27.15
N SER A 25 -16.42 -42.99 26.73
CA SER A 25 -15.82 -42.97 25.39
C SER A 25 -16.85 -43.11 24.28
N LYS A 26 -17.94 -43.88 24.48
CA LYS A 26 -19.03 -44.01 23.51
C LYS A 26 -19.85 -42.71 23.42
N PHE A 27 -20.17 -42.09 24.56
CA PHE A 27 -20.91 -40.82 24.60
C PHE A 27 -20.15 -39.71 23.90
N ILE A 28 -18.84 -39.55 24.19
CA ILE A 28 -18.02 -38.54 23.53
C ILE A 28 -17.90 -38.77 22.02
N LEU A 29 -17.85 -40.04 21.57
CA LEU A 29 -17.87 -40.39 20.15
C LEU A 29 -19.19 -39.96 19.50
N TRP A 30 -20.34 -40.26 20.10
CA TRP A 30 -21.67 -39.89 19.60
C TRP A 30 -21.87 -38.38 19.56
N LEU A 31 -21.31 -37.63 20.51
CA LEU A 31 -21.33 -36.18 20.56
C LEU A 31 -20.27 -35.53 19.65
N SER A 32 -19.47 -36.31 18.94
CA SER A 32 -18.38 -35.85 18.07
C SER A 32 -17.38 -34.96 18.82
N ILE A 33 -17.09 -35.29 20.09
CA ILE A 33 -16.14 -34.57 20.94
C ILE A 33 -14.87 -35.41 21.05
N SER A 34 -13.68 -34.81 20.85
CA SER A 34 -12.44 -35.55 21.08
C SER A 34 -12.23 -35.85 22.57
N SER A 35 -11.65 -37.00 22.90
CA SER A 35 -11.39 -37.43 24.29
C SER A 35 -10.55 -36.39 25.03
N SER A 36 -9.49 -35.87 24.41
CA SER A 36 -8.65 -34.82 25.01
C SER A 36 -9.43 -33.54 25.37
N LYS A 37 -10.39 -33.14 24.51
CA LYS A 37 -11.26 -31.99 24.73
C LYS A 37 -12.23 -32.24 25.90
N PHE A 38 -12.86 -33.40 25.95
CA PHE A 38 -13.79 -33.77 27.03
C PHE A 38 -13.10 -33.80 28.39
N TYR A 39 -11.96 -34.51 28.52
CA TYR A 39 -11.22 -34.59 29.78
C TYR A 39 -10.62 -33.24 30.19
N SER A 40 -10.24 -32.39 29.25
CA SER A 40 -9.88 -31.00 29.53
C SER A 40 -11.06 -30.18 30.04
N TRP A 41 -12.28 -30.44 29.60
CA TRP A 41 -13.49 -29.79 30.10
C TRP A 41 -13.82 -30.29 31.54
N ARG A 42 -13.74 -31.59 31.75
CA ARG A 42 -13.94 -32.20 33.07
C ARG A 42 -12.96 -31.69 34.12
N SER A 43 -11.70 -31.51 33.76
CA SER A 43 -10.68 -30.98 34.71
C SER A 43 -10.90 -29.48 35.04
N ARG A 44 -11.67 -28.78 34.23
CA ARG A 44 -12.00 -27.36 34.42
C ARG A 44 -13.48 -27.15 34.81
N TYR A 45 -14.18 -28.21 35.20
CA TYR A 45 -15.56 -28.15 35.62
C TYR A 45 -15.75 -27.12 36.75
N GLY A 46 -16.83 -26.30 36.65
CA GLY A 46 -17.11 -25.22 37.60
C GLY A 46 -16.18 -24.00 37.53
N ARG A 47 -15.18 -24.01 36.63
CA ARG A 47 -14.29 -22.86 36.45
C ARG A 47 -14.68 -22.06 35.23
N VAL A 48 -14.74 -20.74 35.35
CA VAL A 48 -14.91 -19.83 34.23
C VAL A 48 -13.83 -20.11 33.19
N ASN A 49 -14.20 -20.12 31.91
CA ASN A 49 -13.23 -20.26 30.84
C ASN A 49 -12.23 -19.11 30.93
N GLU A 50 -11.03 -19.38 31.41
CA GLU A 50 -9.90 -18.41 31.41
C GLU A 50 -9.39 -18.12 29.99
N HIS A 51 -10.23 -18.37 28.97
CA HIS A 51 -9.88 -18.09 27.60
C HIS A 51 -9.56 -16.60 27.47
N ASN A 52 -8.33 -16.34 27.17
CA ASN A 52 -7.77 -15.27 26.32
C ASN A 52 -8.62 -14.02 25.98
N SER A 53 -9.91 -13.97 26.34
CA SER A 53 -10.81 -12.87 26.07
C SER A 53 -10.54 -11.65 26.93
N TRP A 54 -9.91 -11.82 28.10
CA TRP A 54 -9.65 -10.74 29.07
C TRP A 54 -8.31 -10.06 28.87
N ILE A 55 -7.32 -10.76 28.28
CA ILE A 55 -5.99 -10.20 28.03
C ILE A 55 -5.73 -10.32 26.53
N PRO A 56 -5.77 -9.22 25.79
CA PRO A 56 -5.46 -9.23 24.37
C PRO A 56 -4.06 -9.82 24.10
N ARG A 57 -3.89 -10.46 22.94
CA ARG A 57 -2.59 -11.00 22.52
C ARG A 57 -1.60 -9.86 22.27
N ASP A 58 -0.30 -10.09 22.43
CA ASP A 58 0.76 -9.08 22.33
C ASP A 58 0.76 -8.28 21.02
N PHE A 59 0.21 -8.84 19.95
CA PHE A 59 0.12 -8.18 18.64
C PHE A 59 -1.19 -7.43 18.38
N TRP A 60 -2.13 -7.42 19.32
CA TRP A 60 -3.36 -6.66 19.18
C TRP A 60 -3.09 -5.18 19.35
N LEU A 61 -3.76 -4.38 18.50
CA LEU A 61 -3.69 -2.93 18.60
C LEU A 61 -4.32 -2.43 19.89
N GLU A 62 -3.78 -1.35 20.38
CA GLU A 62 -4.41 -0.54 21.41
C GLU A 62 -5.58 0.26 20.79
N ASP A 63 -6.59 0.62 21.59
CA ASP A 63 -7.80 1.25 21.05
C ASP A 63 -7.49 2.62 20.43
N TRP A 64 -6.62 3.41 21.05
CA TRP A 64 -6.16 4.67 20.48
C TRP A 64 -5.47 4.51 19.09
N GLU A 65 -4.79 3.38 18.85
CA GLU A 65 -4.18 3.11 17.53
C GLU A 65 -5.25 2.84 16.46
N LYS A 66 -6.34 2.17 16.84
CA LYS A 66 -7.48 1.96 15.93
C LYS A 66 -8.18 3.28 15.60
N GLU A 67 -8.40 4.12 16.61
CA GLU A 67 -8.99 5.45 16.45
C GLU A 67 -8.12 6.34 15.56
N ALA A 68 -6.82 6.38 15.78
CA ALA A 68 -5.87 7.14 14.96
C ALA A 68 -5.87 6.70 13.49
N ILE A 69 -5.99 5.38 13.21
CA ILE A 69 -6.09 4.86 11.84
C ILE A 69 -7.38 5.34 11.17
N ILE A 70 -8.50 5.27 11.86
CA ILE A 70 -9.82 5.70 11.34
C ILE A 70 -9.83 7.20 11.10
N GLU A 71 -9.38 8.00 12.06
CA GLU A 71 -9.32 9.45 11.95
C GLU A 71 -8.42 9.89 10.78
N PHE A 72 -7.27 9.25 10.62
CA PHE A 72 -6.37 9.55 9.52
C PHE A 72 -6.97 9.19 8.16
N TYR A 73 -7.73 8.08 8.06
CA TYR A 73 -8.47 7.73 6.84
C TYR A 73 -9.53 8.76 6.50
N LEU A 74 -10.28 9.25 7.47
CA LEU A 74 -11.33 10.26 7.23
C LEU A 74 -10.75 11.59 6.72
N LYS A 75 -9.52 11.92 7.09
CA LYS A 75 -8.78 13.10 6.56
C LYS A 75 -8.19 12.85 5.16
N HIS A 76 -8.07 11.58 4.72
CA HIS A 76 -7.47 11.19 3.45
C HIS A 76 -8.31 10.12 2.73
N PRO A 77 -9.60 10.37 2.42
CA PRO A 77 -10.53 9.34 1.94
C PRO A 77 -10.19 8.77 0.56
N ASP A 78 -9.47 9.54 -0.26
CA ASP A 78 -9.07 9.15 -1.61
C ASP A 78 -7.84 8.24 -1.63
N GLU A 79 -7.21 8.02 -0.48
CA GLU A 79 -5.99 7.22 -0.38
C GLU A 79 -6.31 5.74 -0.13
N GLY A 80 -5.70 4.87 -0.92
CA GLY A 80 -5.81 3.43 -0.69
C GLY A 80 -5.12 3.01 0.61
N TYR A 81 -5.72 2.06 1.37
CA TYR A 81 -5.24 1.63 2.69
C TYR A 81 -3.73 1.32 2.77
N ARG A 82 -3.11 0.78 1.70
CA ARG A 82 -1.67 0.51 1.69
C ARG A 82 -0.84 1.78 1.71
N ARG A 83 -1.20 2.78 0.89
CA ARG A 83 -0.52 4.07 0.89
C ARG A 83 -0.75 4.79 2.20
N LEU A 84 -1.99 4.78 2.68
CA LEU A 84 -2.36 5.33 3.99
C LEU A 84 -1.49 4.76 5.12
N THR A 85 -1.24 3.45 5.13
CA THR A 85 -0.37 2.81 6.13
C THR A 85 1.02 3.43 6.15
N TYR A 86 1.65 3.59 4.99
CA TYR A 86 2.99 4.15 4.93
C TYR A 86 3.01 5.66 5.22
N MET A 87 1.95 6.38 4.86
CA MET A 87 1.79 7.79 5.26
C MET A 87 1.70 7.95 6.78
N MET A 88 0.94 7.09 7.46
CA MET A 88 0.86 7.09 8.94
C MET A 88 2.21 6.75 9.58
N LEU A 89 2.91 5.77 9.01
CA LEU A 89 4.22 5.33 9.48
C LEU A 89 5.29 6.43 9.36
N ASP A 90 5.29 7.15 8.24
CA ASP A 90 6.22 8.25 7.98
C ASP A 90 5.92 9.49 8.82
N LYS A 91 4.64 9.71 9.15
CA LYS A 91 4.18 10.84 9.99
C LYS A 91 4.10 10.51 11.48
N ASP A 92 4.60 9.36 11.90
CA ASP A 92 4.61 8.90 13.30
C ASP A 92 3.22 8.83 13.97
N ILE A 93 2.16 8.56 13.18
CA ILE A 93 0.77 8.51 13.67
C ILE A 93 0.42 7.13 14.21
N ALA A 94 0.68 6.06 13.42
CA ALA A 94 0.45 4.69 13.83
C ALA A 94 1.44 3.74 13.14
N TYR A 95 1.99 2.81 13.93
CA TYR A 95 3.01 1.87 13.45
C TYR A 95 2.39 0.48 13.27
N VAL A 96 1.78 0.27 12.13
CA VAL A 96 1.02 -0.94 11.80
C VAL A 96 1.36 -1.48 10.42
N SER A 97 1.03 -2.74 10.16
CA SER A 97 1.17 -3.33 8.83
C SER A 97 -0.02 -2.97 7.94
N PRO A 98 0.13 -3.00 6.60
CA PRO A 98 -0.99 -2.78 5.67
C PRO A 98 -2.18 -3.74 5.88
N SER A 99 -1.93 -4.98 6.27
CA SER A 99 -2.99 -5.95 6.59
C SER A 99 -3.76 -5.57 7.86
N THR A 100 -3.10 -4.94 8.82
CA THR A 100 -3.72 -4.43 10.04
C THR A 100 -4.59 -3.21 9.74
N THR A 101 -4.08 -2.24 8.99
CA THR A 101 -4.87 -1.09 8.52
C THR A 101 -6.12 -1.55 7.76
N TYR A 102 -5.97 -2.52 6.84
CA TYR A 102 -7.11 -3.08 6.12
C TYR A 102 -8.17 -3.65 7.07
N ARG A 103 -7.79 -4.44 8.09
CA ARG A 103 -8.74 -5.04 9.03
C ARG A 103 -9.46 -3.99 9.87
N VAL A 104 -8.74 -2.97 10.36
CA VAL A 104 -9.35 -1.89 11.14
C VAL A 104 -10.38 -1.13 10.30
N LEU A 105 -10.02 -0.69 9.10
CA LEU A 105 -10.92 0.04 8.21
C LEU A 105 -12.08 -0.82 7.70
N SER A 106 -11.84 -2.10 7.45
CA SER A 106 -12.90 -3.06 7.06
C SER A 106 -13.92 -3.27 8.17
N ASN A 107 -13.45 -3.43 9.42
CA ASN A 107 -14.33 -3.59 10.59
C ASN A 107 -15.12 -2.32 10.89
N ALA A 108 -14.56 -1.15 10.57
CA ALA A 108 -15.27 0.14 10.66
C ALA A 108 -16.22 0.41 9.48
N GLY A 109 -16.37 -0.52 8.52
CA GLY A 109 -17.23 -0.36 7.35
C GLY A 109 -16.76 0.68 6.33
N LEU A 110 -15.51 1.12 6.41
CA LEU A 110 -14.95 2.22 5.60
C LEU A 110 -14.34 1.75 4.27
N LEU A 111 -14.26 0.44 4.02
CA LEU A 111 -13.69 -0.10 2.79
C LEU A 111 -14.76 -0.73 1.91
N TYR A 112 -14.95 -0.17 0.72
CA TYR A 112 -15.80 -0.76 -0.29
C TYR A 112 -15.06 -1.86 -1.06
N LYS A 113 -15.70 -3.02 -1.26
CA LYS A 113 -15.18 -4.09 -2.11
C LYS A 113 -15.27 -3.66 -3.57
N TRP A 114 -14.15 -3.29 -4.16
CA TRP A 114 -14.06 -3.08 -5.61
C TRP A 114 -13.59 -4.37 -6.26
N ASN A 115 -14.40 -4.96 -7.12
CA ASN A 115 -13.99 -6.11 -7.94
C ASN A 115 -12.96 -5.65 -8.97
N ARG A 116 -11.69 -5.98 -8.74
CA ARG A 116 -10.61 -5.76 -9.72
C ARG A 116 -10.45 -7.00 -10.58
N ASN A 117 -10.59 -6.85 -11.89
CA ASN A 117 -10.15 -7.86 -12.84
C ASN A 117 -8.66 -8.13 -12.65
N LYS A 118 -8.28 -9.40 -12.60
CA LYS A 118 -6.87 -9.80 -12.48
C LYS A 118 -6.13 -9.35 -13.74
N SER A 119 -5.09 -8.54 -13.58
CA SER A 119 -4.18 -8.19 -14.67
C SER A 119 -3.26 -9.37 -14.96
N LEU A 120 -3.25 -9.84 -16.20
CA LEU A 120 -2.25 -10.79 -16.69
C LEU A 120 -0.90 -10.05 -16.82
N LYS A 121 0.02 -10.34 -15.91
CA LYS A 121 1.38 -9.84 -15.99
C LYS A 121 2.18 -10.74 -16.92
N GLY A 122 2.59 -10.21 -18.07
CA GLY A 122 3.58 -10.89 -18.91
C GLY A 122 4.97 -10.83 -18.24
N THR A 123 5.76 -11.87 -18.43
CA THR A 123 7.16 -11.98 -18.00
C THR A 123 8.06 -11.62 -19.17
N GLY A 124 8.89 -10.58 -19.10
CA GLY A 124 9.87 -10.38 -20.18
C GLY A 124 10.56 -9.03 -20.33
N PHE A 125 10.16 -7.98 -19.61
CA PHE A 125 10.89 -6.70 -19.68
C PHE A 125 11.78 -6.52 -18.44
N ARG A 126 13.10 -6.50 -18.66
CA ARG A 126 14.05 -6.14 -17.61
C ARG A 126 13.98 -4.63 -17.39
N GLY A 127 13.41 -4.22 -16.26
CA GLY A 127 13.33 -2.81 -15.90
C GLY A 127 14.70 -2.19 -15.65
N PRO A 128 14.84 -0.85 -15.63
CA PRO A 128 16.06 -0.19 -15.22
C PRO A 128 16.38 -0.52 -13.75
N ASP A 129 17.67 -0.66 -13.45
CA ASP A 129 18.22 -0.99 -12.14
C ASP A 129 18.79 0.22 -11.39
N ARG A 130 18.90 1.37 -12.08
CA ARG A 130 19.37 2.64 -11.50
C ARG A 130 18.65 3.85 -12.07
N ALA A 131 18.73 4.97 -11.34
CA ALA A 131 18.21 6.26 -11.77
C ALA A 131 18.85 6.72 -13.09
N HIS A 132 18.08 7.41 -13.90
CA HIS A 132 18.48 7.97 -15.21
C HIS A 132 18.98 6.95 -16.25
N GLN A 133 18.83 5.66 -16.02
CA GLN A 133 19.18 4.66 -17.02
C GLN A 133 18.20 4.65 -18.20
N HIS A 134 16.90 4.80 -17.92
CA HIS A 134 15.84 4.86 -18.92
C HIS A 134 14.92 6.04 -18.66
N TRP A 135 14.80 6.94 -19.61
CA TRP A 135 13.77 7.98 -19.66
C TRP A 135 12.67 7.58 -20.60
N HIS A 136 11.46 7.43 -20.07
CA HIS A 136 10.28 7.17 -20.89
C HIS A 136 9.64 8.50 -21.28
N ILE A 137 9.52 8.74 -22.58
CA ILE A 137 8.87 9.92 -23.12
C ILE A 137 7.56 9.54 -23.79
N ASP A 138 6.55 10.36 -23.62
CA ASP A 138 5.24 10.14 -24.22
C ASP A 138 4.44 11.43 -24.36
N ILE A 139 3.52 11.43 -25.33
CA ILE A 139 2.62 12.53 -25.60
C ILE A 139 1.20 12.08 -25.30
N SER A 140 0.47 12.87 -24.53
CA SER A 140 -0.94 12.66 -24.25
C SER A 140 -1.74 13.91 -24.56
N TYR A 141 -3.03 13.74 -24.83
CA TYR A 141 -3.94 14.85 -25.05
C TYR A 141 -4.64 15.26 -23.76
N LEU A 142 -4.71 16.57 -23.53
CA LEU A 142 -5.54 17.20 -22.51
C LEU A 142 -6.67 17.95 -23.21
N ASN A 143 -7.91 17.64 -22.86
CA ASN A 143 -9.07 18.41 -23.30
C ASN A 143 -9.34 19.49 -22.26
N ILE A 144 -9.26 20.76 -22.68
CA ILE A 144 -9.55 21.93 -21.87
C ILE A 144 -10.66 22.70 -22.59
N ARG A 145 -11.88 22.67 -22.05
CA ARG A 145 -13.07 23.32 -22.62
C ARG A 145 -13.32 23.00 -24.11
N GLY A 146 -13.09 21.76 -24.53
CA GLY A 146 -13.29 21.32 -25.90
C GLY A 146 -12.06 21.47 -26.82
N THR A 147 -11.05 22.20 -26.41
CA THR A 147 -9.78 22.33 -27.13
C THR A 147 -8.78 21.28 -26.66
N PHE A 148 -8.12 20.61 -27.59
CA PHE A 148 -7.11 19.60 -27.28
C PHE A 148 -5.71 20.22 -27.30
N TYR A 149 -4.99 20.04 -26.20
CA TYR A 149 -3.59 20.40 -26.04
C TYR A 149 -2.72 19.17 -25.90
N TYR A 150 -1.47 19.27 -26.30
CA TYR A 150 -0.49 18.20 -26.16
C TYR A 150 0.24 18.32 -24.82
N LEU A 151 0.20 17.28 -24.01
CA LEU A 151 1.06 17.14 -22.83
C LEU A 151 2.16 16.14 -23.14
N LEU A 152 3.38 16.62 -23.24
CA LEU A 152 4.56 15.78 -23.31
C LEU A 152 5.19 15.67 -21.93
N SER A 153 5.55 14.46 -21.51
CA SER A 153 6.22 14.23 -20.23
C SER A 153 7.35 13.22 -20.36
N ILE A 154 8.40 13.44 -19.60
CA ILE A 154 9.57 12.58 -19.47
C ILE A 154 9.59 12.03 -18.04
N ILE A 155 9.52 10.69 -17.92
CA ILE A 155 9.53 10.00 -16.63
C ILE A 155 10.75 9.09 -16.50
N ASP A 156 11.45 9.16 -15.38
CA ASP A 156 12.51 8.19 -15.07
C ASP A 156 11.93 6.80 -14.83
N GLY A 157 12.43 5.84 -15.55
CA GLY A 157 11.92 4.47 -15.52
C GLY A 157 12.17 3.72 -14.21
N TYR A 158 13.19 4.11 -13.45
CA TYR A 158 13.55 3.51 -12.17
C TYR A 158 12.78 4.14 -10.99
N SER A 159 12.90 5.44 -10.83
CA SER A 159 12.33 6.17 -9.70
C SER A 159 10.88 6.58 -9.87
N ARG A 160 10.37 6.63 -11.11
CA ARG A 160 9.07 7.21 -11.47
C ARG A 160 9.03 8.74 -11.34
N TYR A 161 10.17 9.37 -11.16
CA TYR A 161 10.29 10.83 -11.10
C TYR A 161 9.96 11.46 -12.44
N ILE A 162 9.13 12.51 -12.44
CA ILE A 162 8.84 13.31 -13.63
C ILE A 162 10.00 14.29 -13.82
N ILE A 163 10.84 13.99 -14.80
CA ILE A 163 12.05 14.78 -15.12
C ILE A 163 11.67 16.15 -15.68
N HIS A 164 10.77 16.12 -16.67
CA HIS A 164 10.26 17.33 -17.31
C HIS A 164 8.90 17.07 -17.95
N TRP A 165 8.14 18.15 -18.14
CA TRP A 165 6.85 18.10 -18.82
C TRP A 165 6.53 19.47 -19.43
N GLU A 166 5.75 19.51 -20.51
CA GLU A 166 5.24 20.72 -21.12
C GLU A 166 3.84 20.49 -21.70
N ILE A 167 3.00 21.54 -21.64
CA ILE A 167 1.71 21.61 -22.34
C ILE A 167 1.87 22.59 -23.51
N ARG A 168 1.53 22.13 -24.73
CA ARG A 168 1.68 22.89 -25.97
C ARG A 168 0.43 22.79 -26.83
N GLU A 169 0.22 23.77 -27.70
CA GLU A 169 -0.88 23.78 -28.67
C GLU A 169 -0.57 22.90 -29.89
N SER A 170 0.70 22.79 -30.23
CA SER A 170 1.21 21.92 -31.30
C SER A 170 2.31 21.02 -30.77
N MET A 171 2.61 19.93 -31.47
CA MET A 171 3.66 19.00 -31.11
C MET A 171 4.36 18.48 -32.37
N ARG A 172 5.34 19.24 -32.79
CA ARG A 172 6.26 18.87 -33.88
C ARG A 172 7.45 18.12 -33.28
N GLU A 173 8.26 17.52 -34.16
CA GLU A 173 9.50 16.85 -33.72
C GLU A 173 10.48 17.82 -33.01
N SER A 174 10.64 19.04 -33.56
CA SER A 174 11.47 20.08 -32.92
C SER A 174 10.99 20.46 -31.52
N ASP A 175 9.69 20.40 -31.26
CA ASP A 175 9.13 20.62 -29.91
C ASP A 175 9.58 19.53 -28.95
N VAL A 176 9.63 18.28 -29.41
CA VAL A 176 10.09 17.13 -28.62
C VAL A 176 11.58 17.24 -28.30
N GLU A 177 12.39 17.65 -29.28
CA GLU A 177 13.83 17.87 -29.10
C GLU A 177 14.10 18.94 -28.04
N ILE A 178 13.39 20.06 -28.08
CA ILE A 178 13.50 21.14 -27.08
C ILE A 178 13.17 20.61 -25.66
N VAL A 179 12.10 19.82 -25.54
CA VAL A 179 11.70 19.27 -24.24
C VAL A 179 12.76 18.30 -23.69
N ILE A 180 13.36 17.46 -24.54
CA ILE A 180 14.45 16.58 -24.13
C ILE A 180 15.69 17.41 -23.74
N GLN A 181 16.02 18.45 -24.51
CA GLN A 181 17.14 19.31 -24.18
C GLN A 181 16.96 19.98 -22.81
N ARG A 182 15.78 20.53 -22.52
CA ARG A 182 15.44 21.10 -21.22
C ARG A 182 15.48 20.08 -20.08
N ALA A 183 15.12 18.83 -20.35
CA ALA A 183 15.26 17.75 -19.38
C ALA A 183 16.74 17.44 -19.09
N ARG A 184 17.61 17.44 -20.12
CA ARG A 184 19.06 17.24 -19.95
C ARG A 184 19.74 18.38 -19.19
N GLU A 185 19.31 19.63 -19.41
CA GLU A 185 19.84 20.78 -18.67
C GLU A 185 19.65 20.67 -17.15
N LYS A 186 18.59 19.95 -16.72
CA LYS A 186 18.38 19.66 -15.29
C LYS A 186 19.34 18.58 -14.75
N PHE A 187 19.82 17.69 -15.61
CA PHE A 187 20.69 16.57 -15.29
C PHE A 187 21.79 16.42 -16.34
N PRO A 188 22.76 17.36 -16.40
CA PRO A 188 23.72 17.42 -17.50
C PRO A 188 24.71 16.23 -17.55
N GLU A 189 24.94 15.59 -16.39
CA GLU A 189 25.89 14.49 -16.25
C GLU A 189 25.35 13.13 -16.68
N VAL A 190 24.06 13.06 -17.10
CA VAL A 190 23.45 11.75 -17.41
C VAL A 190 23.19 11.57 -18.90
N ASN A 191 23.39 10.34 -19.38
CA ASN A 191 23.08 9.92 -20.74
C ASN A 191 22.04 8.79 -20.71
N PRO A 192 20.76 9.14 -20.60
CA PRO A 192 19.69 8.16 -20.50
C PRO A 192 19.40 7.50 -21.85
N ARG A 193 18.92 6.25 -21.82
CA ARG A 193 18.26 5.66 -22.97
C ARG A 193 16.83 6.20 -23.06
N ILE A 194 16.50 6.86 -24.16
CA ILE A 194 15.15 7.37 -24.41
C ILE A 194 14.24 6.24 -24.90
N ILE A 195 13.10 6.04 -24.26
CA ILE A 195 12.12 5.03 -24.61
C ILE A 195 10.82 5.74 -24.98
N SER A 196 10.41 5.66 -26.25
CA SER A 196 9.18 6.22 -26.77
C SER A 196 8.28 5.17 -27.42
N ASP A 197 7.06 5.54 -27.74
CA ASP A 197 6.26 4.79 -28.71
C ASP A 197 6.70 5.10 -30.15
N ARG A 198 5.89 4.63 -31.12
CA ARG A 198 6.12 4.85 -32.56
C ARG A 198 5.35 6.05 -33.10
N GLY A 199 5.09 7.05 -32.26
CA GLY A 199 4.51 8.29 -32.73
C GLY A 199 5.33 8.94 -33.84
N PRO A 200 4.70 9.66 -34.81
CA PRO A 200 5.41 10.22 -35.95
C PRO A 200 6.59 11.10 -35.54
N GLN A 201 6.51 11.84 -34.45
CA GLN A 201 7.56 12.71 -33.94
C GLN A 201 8.82 11.93 -33.52
N PHE A 202 8.64 10.68 -33.03
CA PHE A 202 9.75 9.86 -32.51
C PHE A 202 10.40 8.97 -33.58
N VAL A 203 9.75 8.79 -34.74
CA VAL A 203 10.30 8.02 -35.86
C VAL A 203 10.95 8.91 -36.94
N ALA A 204 10.77 10.24 -36.83
CA ALA A 204 11.34 11.23 -37.71
C ALA A 204 12.88 11.11 -37.79
N LYS A 205 13.43 11.42 -38.97
CA LYS A 205 14.86 11.30 -39.21
C LYS A 205 15.65 12.32 -38.40
N GLU A 206 15.16 13.52 -38.32
CA GLU A 206 15.73 14.64 -37.59
C GLU A 206 15.81 14.32 -36.11
N PHE A 207 14.75 13.78 -35.51
CA PHE A 207 14.73 13.33 -34.13
C PHE A 207 15.80 12.25 -33.81
N LYS A 208 15.94 11.26 -34.70
CA LYS A 208 16.97 10.22 -34.53
C LYS A 208 18.39 10.80 -34.61
N GLU A 209 18.62 11.76 -35.50
CA GLU A 209 19.87 12.46 -35.63
C GLU A 209 20.18 13.30 -34.39
N PHE A 210 19.19 14.06 -33.87
CA PHE A 210 19.32 14.80 -32.61
C PHE A 210 19.75 13.88 -31.45
N ILE A 211 19.06 12.73 -31.27
CA ILE A 211 19.39 11.77 -30.21
C ILE A 211 20.82 11.25 -30.36
N ARG A 212 21.22 10.89 -31.61
CA ARG A 212 22.59 10.43 -31.92
C ARG A 212 23.64 11.49 -31.58
N LEU A 213 23.45 12.72 -32.03
CA LEU A 213 24.37 13.84 -31.77
C LEU A 213 24.41 14.21 -30.28
N SER A 214 23.36 13.98 -29.56
CA SER A 214 23.26 14.18 -28.11
C SER A 214 23.94 13.07 -27.29
N GLY A 215 24.49 12.02 -27.93
CA GLY A 215 25.13 10.88 -27.24
C GLY A 215 24.17 9.99 -26.48
N MET A 216 22.88 10.02 -26.79
CA MET A 216 21.82 9.21 -26.18
C MET A 216 21.44 8.03 -27.06
N ASP A 217 20.90 6.99 -26.44
CA ASP A 217 20.27 5.87 -27.15
C ASP A 217 18.75 6.10 -27.28
N HIS A 218 18.16 5.67 -28.39
CA HIS A 218 16.72 5.65 -28.58
C HIS A 218 16.18 4.25 -28.84
N VAL A 219 15.14 3.87 -28.10
CA VAL A 219 14.46 2.59 -28.24
C VAL A 219 12.98 2.83 -28.44
N LEU A 220 12.47 2.37 -29.57
CA LEU A 220 11.03 2.35 -29.87
C LEU A 220 10.38 1.14 -29.20
N THR A 221 9.31 1.37 -28.45
CA THR A 221 8.54 0.26 -27.87
C THR A 221 7.83 -0.55 -28.96
N SER A 222 7.86 -1.88 -28.82
CA SER A 222 7.14 -2.75 -29.73
C SER A 222 5.63 -2.65 -29.50
N PRO A 223 4.81 -2.65 -30.55
CA PRO A 223 3.34 -2.64 -30.45
C PRO A 223 2.78 -3.82 -29.65
N TYR A 224 3.50 -4.93 -29.62
CA TYR A 224 3.10 -6.17 -28.95
C TYR A 224 3.62 -6.33 -27.50
N TYR A 225 4.31 -5.31 -26.95
CA TYR A 225 4.79 -5.32 -25.58
C TYR A 225 4.17 -4.20 -24.73
N PRO A 226 2.93 -4.37 -24.27
CA PRO A 226 2.21 -3.34 -23.49
C PRO A 226 2.90 -3.01 -22.17
N GLN A 227 3.81 -3.87 -21.67
CA GLN A 227 4.51 -3.66 -20.40
C GLN A 227 5.50 -2.48 -20.42
N SER A 228 6.08 -2.17 -21.56
CA SER A 228 6.97 -1.00 -21.72
C SER A 228 6.22 0.32 -21.61
N ASN A 229 4.95 0.33 -22.00
CA ASN A 229 4.07 1.51 -21.96
C ASN A 229 3.33 1.68 -20.62
N GLY A 230 3.21 0.62 -19.84
CA GLY A 230 2.43 0.64 -18.58
C GLY A 230 2.87 1.69 -17.56
N LYS A 231 4.13 2.16 -17.60
CA LYS A 231 4.63 3.23 -16.74
C LYS A 231 4.03 4.59 -17.13
N LYS A 232 4.03 4.89 -18.42
CA LYS A 232 3.50 6.11 -19.01
C LYS A 232 1.98 6.18 -18.89
N GLU A 233 1.29 5.10 -19.24
CA GLU A 233 -0.16 4.98 -19.11
C GLU A 233 -0.60 5.19 -17.65
N ARG A 234 0.13 4.64 -16.70
CA ARG A 234 -0.15 4.82 -15.27
C ARG A 234 0.01 6.27 -14.84
N TRP A 235 1.06 6.94 -15.31
CA TRP A 235 1.30 8.35 -15.06
C TRP A 235 0.15 9.22 -15.57
N TYR A 236 -0.20 9.12 -16.85
CA TYR A 236 -1.30 9.91 -17.41
C TYR A 236 -2.66 9.60 -16.79
N ARG A 237 -2.91 8.35 -16.45
CA ARG A 237 -4.12 7.99 -15.71
C ARG A 237 -4.16 8.69 -14.35
N THR A 238 -3.07 8.67 -13.62
CA THR A 238 -2.95 9.33 -12.32
C THR A 238 -3.14 10.83 -12.46
N LEU A 239 -2.44 11.49 -13.39
CA LEU A 239 -2.59 12.91 -13.66
C LEU A 239 -4.03 13.28 -14.02
N LYS A 240 -4.64 12.54 -14.95
CA LYS A 240 -6.01 12.83 -15.40
C LYS A 240 -7.04 12.60 -14.28
N SER A 241 -6.89 11.56 -13.47
CA SER A 241 -7.86 11.22 -12.42
C SER A 241 -7.68 12.00 -11.12
N GLU A 242 -6.44 12.28 -10.71
CA GLU A 242 -6.13 12.91 -9.42
C GLU A 242 -5.89 14.45 -9.55
N CYS A 243 -5.69 14.95 -10.76
CA CYS A 243 -5.38 16.36 -11.01
C CYS A 243 -6.38 17.02 -11.96
N ILE A 244 -6.38 16.66 -13.24
CA ILE A 244 -7.13 17.38 -14.28
C ILE A 244 -8.65 17.30 -14.09
N ARG A 245 -9.20 16.11 -13.84
CA ARG A 245 -10.65 15.92 -13.67
C ARG A 245 -11.21 16.62 -12.43
N PRO A 246 -10.56 16.53 -11.24
CA PRO A 246 -11.07 17.23 -10.05
C PRO A 246 -10.96 18.76 -10.13
N LYS A 247 -9.87 19.27 -10.74
CA LYS A 247 -9.60 20.72 -10.81
C LYS A 247 -10.25 21.42 -12.02
N THR A 248 -10.62 20.65 -13.08
CA THR A 248 -11.31 21.14 -14.30
C THR A 248 -10.79 22.50 -14.80
N PRO A 249 -9.51 22.63 -15.20
CA PRO A 249 -8.92 23.90 -15.61
C PRO A 249 -9.66 24.51 -16.81
N LEU A 250 -9.85 25.82 -16.80
CA LEU A 250 -10.63 26.56 -17.78
C LEU A 250 -9.77 27.18 -18.90
N SER A 251 -8.46 27.27 -18.69
CA SER A 251 -7.49 27.75 -19.67
C SER A 251 -6.23 26.88 -19.68
N VAL A 252 -5.38 27.04 -20.69
CA VAL A 252 -4.12 26.31 -20.78
C VAL A 252 -3.11 26.81 -19.72
N GLU A 253 -3.17 28.07 -19.36
CA GLU A 253 -2.37 28.68 -18.28
C GLU A 253 -2.72 28.05 -16.95
N GLU A 254 -4.00 28.00 -16.61
CA GLU A 254 -4.49 27.34 -15.41
C GLU A 254 -4.13 25.85 -15.39
N ALA A 255 -4.22 25.18 -16.56
CA ALA A 255 -3.79 23.78 -16.65
C ALA A 255 -2.28 23.61 -16.39
N ARG A 256 -1.44 24.55 -16.82
CA ARG A 256 -0.01 24.54 -16.52
C ARG A 256 0.26 24.70 -15.03
N GLU A 257 -0.41 25.62 -14.36
CA GLU A 257 -0.30 25.82 -12.90
C GLU A 257 -0.73 24.57 -12.13
N VAL A 258 -1.89 24.04 -12.45
CA VAL A 258 -2.45 22.84 -11.81
C VAL A 258 -1.56 21.61 -12.01
N VAL A 259 -0.99 21.43 -13.21
CA VAL A 259 -0.06 20.33 -13.49
C VAL A 259 1.28 20.55 -12.80
N PHE A 260 1.77 21.79 -12.72
CA PHE A 260 2.99 22.12 -12.00
C PHE A 260 2.89 21.72 -10.52
N GLU A 261 1.86 22.18 -9.81
CA GLU A 261 1.62 21.81 -8.42
C GLU A 261 1.50 20.30 -8.23
N PHE A 262 0.80 19.65 -9.17
CA PHE A 262 0.61 18.20 -9.09
C PHE A 262 1.91 17.42 -9.33
N VAL A 263 2.76 17.85 -10.26
CA VAL A 263 4.06 17.21 -10.49
C VAL A 263 4.98 17.37 -9.29
N GLU A 264 4.99 18.55 -8.66
CA GLU A 264 5.73 18.77 -7.41
C GLU A 264 5.22 17.83 -6.30
N TYR A 265 3.92 17.77 -6.08
CA TYR A 265 3.31 16.82 -5.14
C TYR A 265 3.65 15.36 -5.50
N TYR A 266 3.52 14.98 -6.76
CA TYR A 266 3.80 13.63 -7.26
C TYR A 266 5.25 13.22 -7.01
N ASN A 267 6.19 14.11 -7.29
CA ASN A 267 7.61 13.85 -7.15
C ASN A 267 8.07 13.81 -5.70
N THR A 268 7.54 14.70 -4.84
CA THR A 268 8.11 14.97 -3.51
C THR A 268 7.29 14.42 -2.34
N ARG A 269 6.00 14.17 -2.53
CA ARG A 269 5.08 13.79 -1.42
C ARG A 269 4.30 12.50 -1.68
N ARG A 270 3.95 12.22 -2.94
CA ARG A 270 3.11 11.09 -3.27
C ARG A 270 3.89 9.79 -3.20
N LEU A 271 3.48 8.89 -2.29
CA LEU A 271 4.07 7.57 -2.17
C LEU A 271 3.65 6.67 -3.34
N HIS A 272 4.60 6.04 -4.01
CA HIS A 272 4.34 5.28 -5.22
C HIS A 272 4.48 3.76 -5.01
N SER A 273 3.40 3.00 -5.25
CA SER A 273 3.35 1.56 -4.98
C SER A 273 4.38 0.72 -5.74
N ALA A 274 4.77 1.12 -6.95
CA ALA A 274 5.72 0.37 -7.76
C ALA A 274 7.17 0.49 -7.29
N ILE A 275 7.47 1.41 -6.37
CA ILE A 275 8.81 1.64 -5.80
C ILE A 275 8.83 1.48 -4.27
N GLY A 276 7.90 0.67 -3.72
CA GLY A 276 7.88 0.36 -2.29
C GLY A 276 7.21 1.41 -1.41
N TYR A 277 6.29 2.21 -1.97
CA TYR A 277 5.60 3.29 -1.25
C TYR A 277 6.56 4.33 -0.66
N ILE A 278 7.57 4.72 -1.43
CA ILE A 278 8.38 5.90 -1.19
C ILE A 278 8.07 6.96 -2.24
N THR A 279 8.60 8.17 -2.07
CA THR A 279 8.42 9.23 -3.07
C THR A 279 9.35 9.01 -4.27
N PRO A 280 9.00 9.45 -5.49
CA PRO A 280 9.89 9.41 -6.63
C PRO A 280 11.24 10.08 -6.39
N ILE A 281 11.28 11.22 -5.69
CA ILE A 281 12.52 11.93 -5.37
C ILE A 281 13.42 11.12 -4.42
N ASP A 282 12.85 10.45 -3.42
CA ASP A 282 13.63 9.61 -2.51
C ASP A 282 14.25 8.43 -3.25
N LYS A 283 13.50 7.82 -4.16
CA LYS A 283 14.00 6.73 -5.00
C LYS A 283 15.06 7.21 -5.99
N LEU A 284 14.89 8.42 -6.57
CA LEU A 284 15.87 9.04 -7.48
C LEU A 284 17.21 9.24 -6.77
N ASN A 285 17.15 9.69 -5.52
CA ASN A 285 18.32 10.00 -4.69
C ASN A 285 18.88 8.77 -3.94
N GLY A 286 18.36 7.57 -4.18
CA GLY A 286 18.87 6.32 -3.57
C GLY A 286 18.57 6.15 -2.08
N ARG A 287 17.57 6.86 -1.52
CA ARG A 287 17.23 6.86 -0.09
C ARG A 287 16.34 5.70 0.33
N GLU A 288 16.00 4.80 -0.56
CA GLU A 288 15.05 3.71 -0.30
C GLU A 288 15.43 2.82 0.87
N LEU A 289 16.70 2.44 0.97
CA LEU A 289 17.16 1.52 2.03
C LEU A 289 17.07 2.18 3.41
N GLU A 290 17.43 3.45 3.51
CA GLU A 290 17.32 4.24 4.74
C GLU A 290 15.86 4.32 5.21
N ILE A 291 14.94 4.65 4.30
CA ILE A 291 13.50 4.77 4.59
C ILE A 291 12.92 3.42 5.02
N PHE A 292 13.27 2.33 4.34
CA PHE A 292 12.78 0.99 4.70
C PHE A 292 13.30 0.56 6.07
N ALA A 293 14.59 0.74 6.34
CA ALA A 293 15.17 0.42 7.64
C ALA A 293 14.54 1.24 8.78
N SER A 294 14.28 2.52 8.55
CA SER A 294 13.57 3.38 9.51
C SER A 294 12.16 2.87 9.81
N ARG A 295 11.41 2.49 8.77
CA ARG A 295 10.05 1.94 8.91
C ARG A 295 10.04 0.61 9.67
N ASP A 296 10.97 -0.29 9.37
CA ASP A 296 11.09 -1.57 10.08
C ASP A 296 11.40 -1.37 11.55
N LYS A 297 12.34 -0.47 11.88
CA LYS A 297 12.66 -0.09 13.25
C LYS A 297 11.42 0.44 14.01
N LYS A 298 10.63 1.31 13.39
CA LYS A 298 9.39 1.84 13.98
C LYS A 298 8.37 0.74 14.26
N LEU A 299 8.20 -0.21 13.34
CA LEU A 299 7.31 -1.35 13.51
C LEU A 299 7.75 -2.26 14.66
N ASP A 300 9.05 -2.54 14.78
CA ASP A 300 9.59 -3.39 15.84
C ASP A 300 9.48 -2.71 17.22
N GLN A 301 9.77 -1.42 17.30
CA GLN A 301 9.56 -0.64 18.52
C GLN A 301 8.10 -0.65 18.98
N ALA A 302 7.16 -0.49 18.04
CA ALA A 302 5.73 -0.53 18.35
C ALA A 302 5.29 -1.93 18.85
N ARG A 303 5.83 -3.00 18.25
CA ARG A 303 5.58 -4.38 18.73
C ARG A 303 6.10 -4.58 20.15
N ALA A 304 7.32 -4.14 20.42
CA ALA A 304 7.93 -4.23 21.74
C ALA A 304 7.12 -3.44 22.80
N ARG A 305 6.70 -2.23 22.46
CA ARG A 305 5.85 -1.40 23.34
C ARG A 305 4.52 -2.09 23.67
N ARG A 306 3.80 -2.60 22.67
CA ARG A 306 2.54 -3.32 22.86
C ARG A 306 2.76 -4.55 23.77
N LYS A 307 3.82 -5.31 23.55
CA LYS A 307 4.16 -6.46 24.37
C LYS A 307 4.38 -6.07 25.84
N ALA A 308 5.20 -5.04 26.10
CA ALA A 308 5.45 -4.54 27.45
C ALA A 308 4.17 -4.06 28.16
N ASN A 309 3.31 -3.31 27.45
CA ASN A 309 2.03 -2.86 27.99
C ASN A 309 1.12 -4.04 28.38
N ARG A 310 1.08 -5.11 27.56
CA ARG A 310 0.30 -6.32 27.84
C ARG A 310 0.84 -7.08 29.05
N GLU A 311 2.16 -7.22 29.18
CA GLU A 311 2.76 -7.87 30.32
C GLU A 311 2.45 -7.10 31.61
N LYS A 312 2.48 -5.76 31.58
CA LYS A 312 2.08 -4.91 32.72
C LYS A 312 0.61 -5.14 33.08
N GLN A 313 -0.31 -5.08 32.14
CA GLN A 313 -1.74 -5.34 32.36
C GLN A 313 -1.99 -6.74 32.93
N ARG A 314 -1.26 -7.76 32.44
CA ARG A 314 -1.35 -9.13 32.93
C ARG A 314 -0.92 -9.23 34.41
N ARG A 315 0.18 -8.58 34.79
CA ARG A 315 0.66 -8.54 36.18
C ARG A 315 -0.33 -7.84 37.11
N GLU A 316 -0.87 -6.70 36.68
CA GLU A 316 -1.88 -5.95 37.43
C GLU A 316 -3.15 -6.78 37.63
N PHE A 317 -3.66 -7.42 36.60
CA PHE A 317 -4.81 -8.31 36.67
C PHE A 317 -4.56 -9.49 37.67
N GLN A 318 -3.39 -10.13 37.58
CA GLN A 318 -3.04 -11.22 38.51
C GLN A 318 -2.94 -10.73 39.98
N ARG A 319 -2.41 -9.53 40.23
CA ARG A 319 -2.37 -8.92 41.57
C ARG A 319 -3.78 -8.65 42.09
N ALA A 320 -4.65 -8.04 41.28
CA ALA A 320 -6.04 -7.78 41.64
C ALA A 320 -6.80 -9.09 41.97
N LYS A 321 -6.61 -10.13 41.14
CA LYS A 321 -7.22 -11.45 41.36
C LYS A 321 -6.77 -12.07 42.70
N ARG A 322 -5.48 -11.97 43.05
CA ARG A 322 -4.96 -12.46 44.36
C ARG A 322 -5.54 -11.70 45.54
N GLN A 323 -5.70 -10.37 45.43
CA GLN A 323 -6.30 -9.56 46.49
C GLN A 323 -7.78 -9.92 46.74
N ILE A 324 -8.55 -10.13 45.67
CA ILE A 324 -9.97 -10.54 45.80
C ILE A 324 -10.07 -11.92 46.47
N LEU A 325 -9.22 -12.87 46.14
CA LEU A 325 -9.21 -14.20 46.74
C LEU A 325 -8.75 -14.20 48.23
N SER A 326 -7.92 -13.24 48.64
CA SER A 326 -7.48 -13.09 50.02
C SER A 326 -8.52 -12.43 50.93
N ILE A 327 -9.53 -11.72 50.35
CA ILE A 327 -10.63 -11.11 51.13
C ILE A 327 -11.81 -12.08 51.26
N SER A 328 -11.89 -13.12 50.45
CA SER A 328 -12.97 -14.12 50.43
C SER A 328 -12.68 -15.37 51.28
N ASN A 329 -11.52 -15.41 51.92
CA ASN A 329 -11.15 -16.38 52.96
C ASN A 329 -11.07 -15.68 54.34
#